data_80e247411e9791b58fc3a65a03b79ffd
#
_entry.id   80e247411e9791b58fc3a65a03b79ffd
#
_cell.length_a   1.000
_cell.length_b   1.000
_cell.length_c   1.000
_cell.angle_alpha   90.00
_cell.angle_beta   90.00
_cell.angle_gamma   90.00
#
_symmetry.space_group_name_H-M   'P 1'
#
loop_
_entity.id
_entity.type
_entity.pdbx_description
1 polymer ?
#
loop_
_entity_poly.entity_id
_entity_poly.type
_entity_poly.pdbx_seq_one_letter_code
_entity_poly.pdbx_strand_id
1 'polypeptide(L)'
;TFLFFITVLFINPISKIGNVNMKAEYIVTVDWKDSLPDDVDIWVQDPNGETVSYLQKDAGWLHLDRDDQGIINDVVTIDGEDIIYPINREVVTLRGIIPGEYILNLYLYENKSNRPIDVKVIIEKVNPTLKLVYANNVRLEKKDTEVTVTRFYLDAQGEYSVGDSQKKILTSYNLKRF
;
A
#
# COMPACT_ATOMS: atom_id res chain seq x y z
N THR A 1 54.57 16.83 -4.63
CA THR A 1 53.54 16.82 -3.56
C THR A 1 52.30 17.60 -3.95
N PHE A 2 52.42 18.69 -4.73
CA PHE A 2 51.29 19.51 -5.17
C PHE A 2 50.40 18.82 -6.23
N LEU A 3 51.01 18.03 -7.13
CA LEU A 3 50.28 17.28 -8.16
C LEU A 3 49.44 16.18 -7.57
N PHE A 4 49.83 15.60 -6.46
CA PHE A 4 49.05 14.52 -5.76
C PHE A 4 47.75 15.05 -5.13
N PHE A 5 47.77 16.28 -4.63
CA PHE A 5 46.59 16.94 -4.07
C PHE A 5 45.54 17.29 -5.14
N ILE A 6 45.95 17.64 -6.34
CA ILE A 6 45.08 17.97 -7.45
C ILE A 6 44.36 16.68 -7.95
N THR A 7 45.08 15.54 -8.02
CA THR A 7 44.50 14.27 -8.44
C THR A 7 43.47 13.75 -7.46
N VAL A 8 43.63 13.97 -6.15
CA VAL A 8 42.64 13.55 -5.13
C VAL A 8 41.34 14.37 -5.22
N LEU A 9 41.43 15.65 -5.60
CA LEU A 9 40.26 16.51 -5.82
C LEU A 9 39.42 16.08 -7.04
N PHE A 10 40.02 15.41 -8.04
CA PHE A 10 39.34 14.92 -9.22
C PHE A 10 38.83 13.48 -9.06
N ILE A 11 39.29 12.73 -8.03
CA ILE A 11 38.89 11.34 -7.76
C ILE A 11 37.75 11.28 -6.75
N ASN A 12 37.37 12.37 -6.08
CA ASN A 12 36.15 12.39 -5.28
C ASN A 12 34.94 12.42 -6.22
N PRO A 13 34.27 11.29 -6.47
CA PRO A 13 33.05 11.36 -7.22
C PRO A 13 32.07 12.16 -6.35
N ILE A 14 31.70 13.34 -6.83
CA ILE A 14 30.49 14.00 -6.33
C ILE A 14 29.42 12.91 -6.47
N SER A 15 29.05 12.32 -5.35
CA SER A 15 27.90 11.44 -5.33
C SER A 15 26.74 12.27 -5.85
N LYS A 16 26.40 12.06 -7.12
CA LYS A 16 25.12 12.52 -7.63
C LYS A 16 24.08 11.85 -6.75
N ILE A 17 23.62 12.58 -5.75
CA ILE A 17 22.34 12.26 -5.09
C ILE A 17 21.33 12.42 -6.20
N GLY A 18 21.10 11.33 -6.93
CA GLY A 18 20.00 11.24 -7.87
C GLY A 18 18.76 11.40 -7.01
N ASN A 19 18.06 12.53 -7.11
CA ASN A 19 16.66 12.58 -6.71
C ASN A 19 15.94 11.55 -7.58
N VAL A 20 15.79 10.35 -7.06
CA VAL A 20 14.86 9.39 -7.63
C VAL A 20 13.48 9.95 -7.27
N ASN A 21 12.87 10.69 -8.19
CA ASN A 21 11.46 11.01 -8.10
C ASN A 21 10.70 9.68 -8.14
N MET A 22 10.42 9.13 -6.98
CA MET A 22 9.52 7.98 -6.87
C MET A 22 8.11 8.47 -7.18
N LYS A 23 7.71 8.32 -8.43
CA LYS A 23 6.35 8.63 -8.88
C LYS A 23 5.46 7.46 -8.53
N ALA A 24 4.33 7.71 -7.86
CA ALA A 24 3.25 6.76 -7.83
C ALA A 24 2.56 6.74 -9.20
N GLU A 25 2.33 5.56 -9.75
CA GLU A 25 1.50 5.35 -10.94
C GLU A 25 0.04 5.14 -10.55
N TYR A 26 -0.17 4.38 -9.45
CA TYR A 26 -1.46 4.13 -8.86
C TYR A 26 -1.40 4.27 -7.34
N ILE A 27 -2.52 4.68 -6.75
CA ILE A 27 -2.75 4.69 -5.31
C ILE A 27 -3.98 3.84 -5.02
N VAL A 28 -3.84 2.93 -4.07
CA VAL A 28 -4.95 2.17 -3.48
C VAL A 28 -5.17 2.71 -2.07
N THR A 29 -6.36 3.20 -1.81
CA THR A 29 -6.76 3.72 -0.49
C THR A 29 -7.88 2.86 0.06
N VAL A 30 -7.74 2.49 1.32
CA VAL A 30 -8.71 1.72 2.08
C VAL A 30 -9.08 2.51 3.32
N ASP A 31 -10.36 2.86 3.45
CA ASP A 31 -10.90 3.63 4.57
C ASP A 31 -11.99 2.84 5.29
N TRP A 32 -11.97 2.85 6.62
CA TRP A 32 -13.11 2.41 7.43
C TRP A 32 -13.45 3.48 8.45
N LYS A 33 -14.55 3.29 9.18
CA LYS A 33 -15.06 4.33 10.06
C LYS A 33 -14.02 4.77 11.09
N ASP A 34 -13.70 6.05 11.09
CA ASP A 34 -12.79 6.70 12.03
C ASP A 34 -13.14 6.37 13.48
N SER A 35 -12.15 6.33 14.34
CA SER A 35 -12.26 6.02 15.78
C SER A 35 -12.78 4.61 16.08
N LEU A 36 -12.88 3.70 15.11
CA LEU A 36 -13.07 2.29 15.41
C LEU A 36 -11.74 1.67 15.87
N PRO A 37 -11.76 0.81 16.89
CA PRO A 37 -10.55 0.16 17.39
C PRO A 37 -10.12 -1.04 16.53
N ASP A 38 -10.78 -1.25 15.39
CA ASP A 38 -10.61 -2.40 14.53
C ASP A 38 -9.45 -2.16 13.56
N ASP A 39 -8.72 -3.23 13.24
CA ASP A 39 -7.54 -3.22 12.40
C ASP A 39 -7.83 -3.98 11.10
N VAL A 40 -7.75 -3.28 9.96
CA VAL A 40 -8.03 -3.80 8.62
C VAL A 40 -6.79 -3.66 7.76
N ASP A 41 -6.19 -4.79 7.40
CA ASP A 41 -5.01 -4.82 6.53
C ASP A 41 -5.37 -4.90 5.05
N ILE A 42 -4.62 -4.15 4.26
CA ILE A 42 -4.58 -4.28 2.80
C ILE A 42 -3.49 -5.26 2.37
N TRP A 43 -3.81 -6.11 1.41
CA TRP A 43 -2.89 -7.03 0.76
C TRP A 43 -2.98 -6.83 -0.75
N VAL A 44 -1.87 -6.47 -1.39
CA VAL A 44 -1.82 -6.33 -2.85
C VAL A 44 -0.75 -7.24 -3.41
N GLN A 45 -1.11 -8.06 -4.39
CA GLN A 45 -0.19 -8.89 -5.13
C GLN A 45 -0.06 -8.41 -6.57
N ASP A 46 1.16 -8.33 -7.05
CA ASP A 46 1.50 -8.00 -8.44
C ASP A 46 1.50 -9.22 -9.37
N PRO A 47 1.62 -9.05 -10.71
CA PRO A 47 1.68 -10.15 -11.67
C PRO A 47 2.85 -11.13 -11.49
N ASN A 48 3.92 -10.72 -10.83
CA ASN A 48 5.08 -11.58 -10.54
C ASN A 48 4.89 -12.40 -9.24
N GLY A 49 3.80 -12.14 -8.51
CA GLY A 49 3.51 -12.79 -7.23
C GLY A 49 4.15 -12.09 -6.03
N GLU A 50 4.78 -10.92 -6.23
CA GLU A 50 5.24 -10.09 -5.13
C GLU A 50 4.04 -9.50 -4.38
N THR A 51 4.05 -9.58 -3.06
CA THR A 51 2.90 -9.20 -2.25
C THR A 51 3.29 -8.23 -1.15
N VAL A 52 2.65 -7.04 -1.15
CA VAL A 52 2.78 -6.05 -0.09
C VAL A 52 1.69 -6.23 0.96
N SER A 53 2.05 -6.04 2.22
CA SER A 53 1.18 -6.06 3.40
C SER A 53 1.93 -5.50 4.60
N TYR A 54 1.31 -5.48 5.79
CA TYR A 54 2.01 -5.13 7.04
C TYR A 54 3.25 -5.99 7.32
N LEU A 55 3.29 -7.24 6.83
CA LEU A 55 4.45 -8.14 6.98
C LEU A 55 5.61 -7.77 6.05
N GLN A 56 5.32 -7.20 4.89
CA GLN A 56 6.29 -6.80 3.90
C GLN A 56 5.83 -5.50 3.24
N LYS A 57 6.35 -4.38 3.73
CA LYS A 57 5.92 -3.04 3.29
C LYS A 57 6.46 -2.64 1.92
N ASP A 58 7.50 -3.31 1.43
CA ASP A 58 8.09 -3.13 0.10
C ASP A 58 8.15 -4.47 -0.63
N ALA A 59 7.49 -4.58 -1.79
CA ALA A 59 7.45 -5.78 -2.61
C ALA A 59 7.41 -5.41 -4.10
N GLY A 60 8.53 -5.60 -4.81
CA GLY A 60 8.65 -5.19 -6.21
C GLY A 60 8.43 -3.68 -6.39
N TRP A 61 7.38 -3.29 -7.13
CA TRP A 61 6.96 -1.90 -7.30
C TRP A 61 5.81 -1.49 -6.38
N LEU A 62 5.40 -2.38 -5.48
CA LEU A 62 4.37 -2.11 -4.48
C LEU A 62 4.98 -1.59 -3.19
N HIS A 63 4.34 -0.62 -2.56
CA HIS A 63 4.74 -0.10 -1.27
C HIS A 63 3.52 0.22 -0.40
N LEU A 64 3.53 -0.23 0.86
CA LEU A 64 2.56 0.13 1.88
C LEU A 64 3.01 1.43 2.54
N ASP A 65 2.41 2.55 2.14
CA ASP A 65 2.80 3.89 2.62
C ASP A 65 2.21 4.21 4.00
N ARG A 66 1.04 3.67 4.28
CA ARG A 66 0.37 3.81 5.58
C ARG A 66 -0.19 2.46 6.02
N ASP A 67 0.19 2.06 7.21
CA ASP A 67 -0.25 0.89 7.95
C ASP A 67 -0.94 1.38 9.22
N ASP A 68 -2.24 1.18 9.30
CA ASP A 68 -3.09 1.64 10.39
C ASP A 68 -3.41 0.47 11.31
N GLN A 69 -3.16 0.63 12.60
CA GLN A 69 -3.35 -0.40 13.61
C GLN A 69 -4.56 -0.10 14.52
N GLY A 70 -5.57 0.54 13.96
CA GLY A 70 -6.72 1.05 14.71
C GLY A 70 -6.27 2.12 15.71
N ILE A 71 -6.77 2.10 16.93
CA ILE A 71 -6.46 3.14 17.95
C ILE A 71 -4.99 3.18 18.41
N ILE A 72 -4.15 2.21 18.02
CA ILE A 72 -2.78 2.12 18.56
C ILE A 72 -1.90 3.26 18.05
N ASN A 73 -2.11 3.72 16.84
CA ASN A 73 -1.33 4.77 16.20
C ASN A 73 -2.12 6.07 15.93
N ASP A 74 -3.22 6.26 16.66
CA ASP A 74 -4.07 7.47 16.57
C ASP A 74 -3.46 8.71 17.22
N VAL A 75 -2.39 8.57 18.00
CA VAL A 75 -1.75 9.70 18.69
C VAL A 75 -0.52 10.14 17.91
N VAL A 76 -0.50 11.41 17.52
CA VAL A 76 0.64 12.07 16.88
C VAL A 76 1.13 13.20 17.78
N THR A 77 2.41 13.17 18.15
CA THR A 77 3.02 14.25 18.92
C THR A 77 3.56 15.32 17.98
N ILE A 78 3.00 16.54 18.06
CA ILE A 78 3.43 17.72 17.29
C ILE A 78 3.84 18.81 18.27
N ASP A 79 5.07 19.31 18.16
CA ASP A 79 5.63 20.36 19.03
C ASP A 79 5.55 20.03 20.55
N GLY A 80 5.59 18.73 20.89
CA GLY A 80 5.51 18.25 22.27
C GLY A 80 4.09 18.10 22.82
N GLU A 81 3.07 18.31 22.00
CA GLU A 81 1.66 18.09 22.34
C GLU A 81 1.13 16.84 21.61
N ASP A 82 0.39 16.00 22.33
CA ASP A 82 -0.28 14.83 21.78
C ASP A 82 -1.60 15.22 21.15
N ILE A 83 -1.71 14.97 19.85
CA ILE A 83 -2.91 15.20 19.06
C ILE A 83 -3.50 13.85 18.69
N ILE A 84 -4.81 13.67 18.93
CA ILE A 84 -5.54 12.48 18.49
C ILE A 84 -5.92 12.67 17.03
N TYR A 85 -5.47 11.74 16.17
CA TYR A 85 -5.75 11.69 14.73
C TYR A 85 -6.39 10.35 14.36
N PRO A 86 -7.68 10.14 14.67
CA PRO A 86 -8.33 8.83 14.64
C PRO A 86 -8.84 8.45 13.24
N ILE A 87 -8.01 8.66 12.22
CA ILE A 87 -8.35 8.32 10.83
C ILE A 87 -7.91 6.89 10.55
N ASN A 88 -8.88 6.02 10.33
CA ASN A 88 -8.69 4.64 9.94
C ASN A 88 -8.48 4.53 8.42
N ARG A 89 -7.23 4.40 8.02
CA ARG A 89 -6.83 4.39 6.61
C ARG A 89 -5.57 3.59 6.38
N GLU A 90 -5.57 2.75 5.33
CA GLU A 90 -4.36 2.20 4.75
C GLU A 90 -4.15 2.66 3.32
N VAL A 91 -2.88 2.77 2.91
CA VAL A 91 -2.50 3.25 1.58
C VAL A 91 -1.40 2.40 1.01
N VAL A 92 -1.62 1.89 -0.20
CA VAL A 92 -0.61 1.23 -1.02
C VAL A 92 -0.38 2.02 -2.29
N THR A 93 0.89 2.26 -2.64
CA THR A 93 1.27 2.83 -3.94
C THR A 93 1.89 1.80 -4.85
N LEU A 94 1.53 1.86 -6.14
CA LEU A 94 2.24 1.21 -7.23
C LEU A 94 3.19 2.23 -7.82
N ARG A 95 4.49 2.02 -7.65
CA ARG A 95 5.57 2.95 -8.08
C ARG A 95 6.11 2.64 -9.47
N GLY A 96 5.60 1.60 -10.09
CA GLY A 96 5.89 1.17 -11.45
C GLY A 96 4.83 0.22 -11.95
N ILE A 97 4.79 0.00 -13.26
CA ILE A 97 3.81 -0.85 -13.93
C ILE A 97 4.47 -2.16 -14.33
N ILE A 98 3.89 -3.27 -13.91
CA ILE A 98 4.12 -4.60 -14.46
C ILE A 98 2.83 -4.99 -15.17
N PRO A 99 2.84 -5.21 -16.48
CA PRO A 99 1.63 -5.63 -17.18
C PRO A 99 1.16 -6.99 -16.69
N GLY A 100 -0.13 -7.09 -16.40
CA GLY A 100 -0.73 -8.33 -15.92
C GLY A 100 -1.77 -8.12 -14.84
N GLU A 101 -2.10 -9.21 -14.14
CA GLU A 101 -3.13 -9.25 -13.11
C GLU A 101 -2.59 -8.83 -11.74
N TYR A 102 -3.28 -7.91 -11.12
CA TYR A 102 -3.11 -7.53 -9.72
C TYR A 102 -4.28 -8.04 -8.89
N ILE A 103 -4.02 -8.38 -7.63
CA ILE A 103 -5.03 -8.86 -6.70
C ILE A 103 -5.03 -7.97 -5.48
N LEU A 104 -6.20 -7.46 -5.13
CA LEU A 104 -6.42 -6.64 -3.94
C LEU A 104 -7.31 -7.40 -2.97
N ASN A 105 -6.77 -7.70 -1.79
CA ASN A 105 -7.51 -8.30 -0.68
C ASN A 105 -7.56 -7.34 0.51
N LEU A 106 -8.61 -7.49 1.30
CA LEU A 106 -8.73 -6.95 2.65
C LEU A 106 -8.73 -8.10 3.65
N TYR A 107 -8.09 -7.88 4.79
CA TYR A 107 -8.05 -8.82 5.90
C TYR A 107 -8.41 -8.11 7.20
N LEU A 108 -9.43 -8.61 7.92
CA LEU A 108 -9.79 -8.06 9.24
C LEU A 108 -8.90 -8.72 10.31
N TYR A 109 -7.79 -8.05 10.63
CA TYR A 109 -6.79 -8.56 11.57
C TYR A 109 -7.28 -8.53 13.01
N GLU A 110 -7.86 -7.41 13.44
CA GLU A 110 -8.50 -7.28 14.75
C GLU A 110 -9.91 -6.73 14.63
N ASN A 111 -10.86 -7.35 15.35
CA ASN A 111 -12.26 -6.92 15.42
C ASN A 111 -12.64 -6.67 16.89
N LYS A 112 -12.10 -5.59 17.47
CA LYS A 112 -12.34 -5.20 18.86
C LYS A 112 -13.76 -4.70 19.09
N SER A 113 -14.38 -4.13 18.06
CA SER A 113 -15.77 -3.65 18.11
C SER A 113 -16.79 -4.78 18.13
N ASN A 114 -16.39 -6.03 17.81
CA ASN A 114 -17.25 -7.22 17.72
C ASN A 114 -18.47 -7.04 16.79
N ARG A 115 -18.29 -6.32 15.68
CA ARG A 115 -19.32 -6.10 14.67
C ARG A 115 -18.71 -6.10 13.27
N PRO A 116 -19.51 -6.30 12.22
CA PRO A 116 -19.03 -6.16 10.86
C PRO A 116 -18.50 -4.76 10.57
N ILE A 117 -17.44 -4.67 9.76
CA ILE A 117 -16.79 -3.43 9.37
C ILE A 117 -17.06 -3.16 7.89
N ASP A 118 -17.64 -2.01 7.59
CA ASP A 118 -17.81 -1.54 6.22
C ASP A 118 -16.56 -0.74 5.83
N VAL A 119 -15.90 -1.18 4.76
CA VAL A 119 -14.62 -0.65 4.29
C VAL A 119 -14.81 -0.09 2.89
N LYS A 120 -14.42 1.16 2.69
CA LYS A 120 -14.39 1.82 1.39
C LYS A 120 -13.03 1.59 0.73
N VAL A 121 -13.03 1.12 -0.50
CA VAL A 121 -11.84 0.89 -1.31
C VAL A 121 -11.86 1.77 -2.53
N ILE A 122 -10.74 2.45 -2.78
CA ILE A 122 -10.55 3.35 -3.93
C ILE A 122 -9.24 2.98 -4.61
N ILE A 123 -9.25 2.92 -5.95
CA ILE A 123 -8.02 2.85 -6.76
C ILE A 123 -8.01 4.07 -7.68
N GLU A 124 -6.92 4.82 -7.64
CA GLU A 124 -6.70 6.00 -8.46
C GLU A 124 -5.43 5.83 -9.30
N LYS A 125 -5.54 6.08 -10.60
CA LYS A 125 -4.38 6.31 -11.47
C LYS A 125 -3.88 7.73 -11.21
N VAL A 126 -2.57 7.89 -10.97
CA VAL A 126 -1.98 9.20 -10.64
C VAL A 126 -1.34 9.85 -11.85
N ASN A 127 -0.71 9.07 -12.72
CA ASN A 127 -0.01 9.56 -13.89
C ASN A 127 -0.75 9.24 -15.20
N PRO A 128 -0.80 10.20 -16.17
CA PRO A 128 -0.31 11.58 -16.12
C PRO A 128 -1.24 12.53 -15.36
N THR A 129 -2.45 12.11 -15.05
CA THR A 129 -3.49 12.89 -14.35
C THR A 129 -4.26 12.00 -13.38
N LEU A 130 -4.63 12.57 -12.25
CA LEU A 130 -5.43 11.86 -11.26
C LEU A 130 -6.77 11.43 -11.85
N LYS A 131 -7.05 10.12 -11.80
CA LYS A 131 -8.29 9.54 -12.30
C LYS A 131 -8.74 8.41 -11.38
N LEU A 132 -9.96 8.51 -10.88
CA LEU A 132 -10.62 7.39 -10.20
C LEU A 132 -10.89 6.26 -11.21
N VAL A 133 -10.37 5.06 -10.95
CA VAL A 133 -10.56 3.89 -11.82
C VAL A 133 -11.38 2.79 -11.18
N TYR A 134 -11.42 2.75 -9.84
CA TYR A 134 -12.22 1.78 -9.08
C TYR A 134 -12.69 2.38 -7.76
N ALA A 135 -13.92 2.10 -7.37
CA ALA A 135 -14.46 2.38 -6.04
C ALA A 135 -15.48 1.32 -5.65
N ASN A 136 -15.38 0.81 -4.44
CA ASN A 136 -16.32 -0.18 -3.90
C ASN A 136 -16.41 -0.07 -2.38
N ASN A 137 -17.52 -0.56 -1.81
CA ASN A 137 -17.66 -0.78 -0.38
C ASN A 137 -17.68 -2.28 -0.12
N VAL A 138 -16.84 -2.73 0.80
CA VAL A 138 -16.68 -4.14 1.17
C VAL A 138 -17.03 -4.30 2.63
N ARG A 139 -17.78 -5.35 2.95
CA ARG A 139 -18.14 -5.68 4.32
C ARG A 139 -17.32 -6.84 4.82
N LEU A 140 -16.60 -6.65 5.91
CA LEU A 140 -15.85 -7.68 6.62
C LEU A 140 -16.64 -8.12 7.84
N GLU A 141 -17.02 -9.40 7.90
CA GLU A 141 -18.02 -9.88 8.86
C GLU A 141 -17.46 -10.12 10.26
N LYS A 142 -16.22 -10.60 10.35
CA LYS A 142 -15.60 -10.98 11.63
C LYS A 142 -14.09 -11.04 11.52
N LYS A 143 -13.41 -11.07 12.65
CA LYS A 143 -11.96 -11.29 12.73
C LYS A 143 -11.54 -12.48 11.85
N ASP A 144 -10.35 -12.39 11.27
CA ASP A 144 -9.73 -13.35 10.35
C ASP A 144 -10.52 -13.57 9.04
N THR A 145 -11.42 -12.63 8.69
CA THR A 145 -12.06 -12.61 7.37
C THR A 145 -11.11 -12.01 6.35
N GLU A 146 -10.80 -12.76 5.29
CA GLU A 146 -10.12 -12.28 4.10
C GLU A 146 -11.06 -12.27 2.90
N VAL A 147 -11.14 -11.12 2.22
CA VAL A 147 -11.98 -10.90 1.04
C VAL A 147 -11.14 -10.41 -0.11
N THR A 148 -11.26 -11.06 -1.27
CA THR A 148 -10.75 -10.51 -2.53
C THR A 148 -11.72 -9.43 -2.99
N VAL A 149 -11.24 -8.18 -2.96
CA VAL A 149 -12.02 -6.99 -3.33
C VAL A 149 -12.18 -6.92 -4.85
N THR A 150 -11.05 -7.06 -5.53
CA THR A 150 -10.99 -7.07 -6.99
C THR A 150 -9.70 -7.71 -7.46
N ARG A 151 -9.79 -8.33 -8.64
CA ARG A 151 -8.66 -8.67 -9.48
C ARG A 151 -8.73 -7.71 -10.65
N PHE A 152 -7.64 -7.02 -10.96
CA PHE A 152 -7.61 -6.04 -12.02
C PHE A 152 -6.37 -6.20 -12.88
N TYR A 153 -6.41 -5.68 -14.08
CA TYR A 153 -5.31 -5.80 -15.03
C TYR A 153 -4.76 -4.41 -15.38
N LEU A 154 -3.44 -4.32 -15.44
CA LEU A 154 -2.76 -3.19 -16.06
C LEU A 154 -2.11 -3.67 -17.36
N ASP A 155 -2.28 -2.94 -18.44
CA ASP A 155 -1.60 -3.22 -19.70
C ASP A 155 -0.17 -2.62 -19.72
N ALA A 156 0.55 -2.79 -20.82
CA ALA A 156 1.90 -2.27 -20.99
C ALA A 156 1.98 -0.72 -20.98
N GLN A 157 0.87 -0.05 -21.22
CA GLN A 157 0.71 1.40 -21.18
C GLN A 157 0.25 1.87 -19.77
N GLY A 158 0.03 0.92 -18.85
CA GLY A 158 -0.49 1.20 -17.51
C GLY A 158 -1.97 1.59 -17.52
N GLU A 159 -2.76 1.13 -18.52
CA GLU A 159 -4.19 1.34 -18.48
C GLU A 159 -4.89 0.26 -17.68
N TYR A 160 -5.81 0.71 -16.84
CA TYR A 160 -6.58 -0.14 -15.94
C TYR A 160 -7.77 -0.79 -16.64
N SER A 161 -7.95 -2.08 -16.40
CA SER A 161 -9.19 -2.78 -16.68
C SER A 161 -9.64 -3.61 -15.48
N VAL A 162 -10.94 -3.57 -15.19
CA VAL A 162 -11.52 -4.34 -14.09
C VAL A 162 -11.53 -5.82 -14.46
N GLY A 163 -11.12 -6.65 -13.52
CA GLY A 163 -11.29 -8.10 -13.56
C GLY A 163 -12.49 -8.54 -12.74
N ASP A 164 -12.38 -9.69 -12.13
CA ASP A 164 -13.39 -10.25 -11.24
C ASP A 164 -13.02 -10.08 -9.75
N SER A 165 -13.82 -10.66 -8.87
CA SER A 165 -13.52 -10.78 -7.44
C SER A 165 -13.42 -12.25 -7.03
N GLN A 166 -13.03 -13.14 -7.93
CA GLN A 166 -12.85 -14.56 -7.62
C GLN A 166 -11.83 -14.68 -6.46
N LYS A 167 -12.25 -15.36 -5.42
CA LYS A 167 -11.49 -15.47 -4.18
C LYS A 167 -10.10 -16.05 -4.41
N LYS A 168 -9.09 -15.33 -3.97
CA LYS A 168 -7.71 -15.79 -3.84
C LYS A 168 -7.16 -15.38 -2.47
N ILE A 169 -6.80 -16.35 -1.66
CA ILE A 169 -6.21 -16.11 -0.34
C ILE A 169 -4.74 -15.74 -0.51
N LEU A 170 -4.35 -14.61 0.05
CA LEU A 170 -2.97 -14.12 0.05
C LEU A 170 -2.28 -14.35 1.40
N THR A 171 -3.02 -14.25 2.51
CA THR A 171 -2.48 -14.40 3.88
C THR A 171 -1.84 -15.77 4.13
N SER A 172 -2.46 -16.86 3.68
CA SER A 172 -1.94 -18.22 3.87
C SER A 172 -0.66 -18.53 3.07
N TYR A 173 -0.42 -17.80 1.98
CA TYR A 173 0.76 -17.96 1.15
C TYR A 173 1.99 -17.35 1.82
N ASN A 174 1.83 -16.24 2.50
CA ASN A 174 2.93 -15.52 3.16
C ASN A 174 3.28 -16.11 4.53
N LEU A 175 2.32 -16.68 5.27
CA LEU A 175 2.59 -17.37 6.53
C LEU A 175 3.45 -18.63 6.38
N LYS A 176 3.65 -19.14 5.16
CA LYS A 176 4.52 -20.30 4.86
C LYS A 176 5.95 -19.94 4.46
N ARG A 177 6.27 -18.64 4.30
CA ARG A 177 7.60 -18.15 3.90
C ARG A 177 8.49 -17.73 5.08
N PHE A 178 8.00 -17.79 6.31
CA PHE A 178 8.76 -17.47 7.53
C PHE A 178 8.96 -18.68 8.43
#